data_36edf3389c76b18df172555cc6f539ab
#
_entry.id   36edf3389c76b18df172555cc6f539ab
#
_cell.length_a   1.000
_cell.length_b   1.000
_cell.length_c   1.000
_cell.angle_alpha   90.00
_cell.angle_beta   90.00
_cell.angle_gamma   90.00
#
_symmetry.space_group_name_H-M   'P 1'
#
loop_
_entity.id
_entity.type
_entity.pdbx_description
1 polymer ?
#
loop_
_entity_poly.entity_id
_entity_poly.type
_entity_poly.pdbx_seq_one_letter_code
_entity_poly.pdbx_strand_id
1 'polypeptide(L)'
;MTKLSTPYIDTELYSRILIKPQQINNDIYINLKNNLKKKVEKKCNKYGFITKIYKILDFSEGEVVPENFDSSVVFNIKFSCRICLPVTDTNIICKIDLLNKSLIKASNGPIVCIIGINYINKDNFSINNKGDIIDNNTNEVIKANDYIVVNIKGTNFFPGDERIVILGGLQSIPSNEKIESYYKENLEIEKIVEDEPSDIDNLSNDNSSEISDVENDNYLNL
;
A
#
# COMPACT_ATOMS: atom_id res chain seq x y z
N MET A 1 -11.72 -18.31 -19.50
CA MET A 1 -11.92 -16.95 -18.96
C MET A 1 -10.88 -16.71 -17.89
N THR A 2 -9.90 -15.86 -18.11
CA THR A 2 -8.90 -15.49 -17.12
C THR A 2 -9.55 -14.61 -16.05
N LYS A 3 -9.44 -15.03 -14.79
CA LYS A 3 -10.05 -14.36 -13.64
C LYS A 3 -9.39 -13.00 -13.41
N LEU A 4 -10.18 -11.95 -13.21
CA LEU A 4 -9.71 -10.67 -12.73
C LEU A 4 -9.21 -10.85 -11.29
N SER A 5 -8.09 -10.24 -10.96
CA SER A 5 -7.48 -10.29 -9.63
C SER A 5 -7.19 -8.89 -9.15
N THR A 6 -7.45 -8.61 -7.89
CA THR A 6 -7.00 -7.37 -7.26
C THR A 6 -5.56 -7.53 -6.81
N PRO A 7 -4.66 -6.56 -7.05
CA PRO A 7 -3.28 -6.65 -6.64
C PRO A 7 -3.06 -6.26 -5.17
N TYR A 8 -4.12 -6.01 -4.41
CA TYR A 8 -4.05 -5.54 -3.02
C TYR A 8 -4.23 -6.68 -2.04
N ILE A 9 -3.37 -6.71 -1.02
CA ILE A 9 -3.36 -7.74 0.03
C ILE A 9 -3.16 -7.05 1.37
N ASP A 10 -3.96 -7.44 2.38
CA ASP A 10 -3.77 -7.00 3.75
C ASP A 10 -2.81 -7.97 4.45
N THR A 11 -1.80 -7.44 5.13
CA THR A 11 -0.73 -8.23 5.73
C THR A 11 -0.09 -7.54 6.92
N GLU A 12 0.68 -8.31 7.68
CA GLU A 12 1.49 -7.82 8.80
C GLU A 12 2.95 -7.76 8.38
N LEU A 13 3.61 -6.65 8.68
CA LEU A 13 5.01 -6.43 8.37
C LEU A 13 5.78 -5.92 9.59
N TYR A 14 7.09 -6.02 9.50
CA TYR A 14 8.04 -5.53 10.51
C TYR A 14 8.89 -4.40 9.93
N SER A 15 9.14 -3.38 10.75
CA SER A 15 10.08 -2.30 10.40
C SER A 15 10.82 -1.80 11.63
N ARG A 16 12.06 -1.40 11.44
CA ARG A 16 12.85 -0.69 12.46
C ARG A 16 12.64 0.79 12.31
N ILE A 17 12.24 1.46 13.39
CA ILE A 17 11.98 2.90 13.39
C ILE A 17 12.90 3.59 14.39
N LEU A 18 13.47 4.69 13.95
CA LEU A 18 14.31 5.58 14.77
C LEU A 18 13.42 6.66 15.36
N ILE A 19 13.54 6.85 16.68
CA ILE A 19 12.85 7.91 17.42
C ILE A 19 13.89 8.80 18.09
N LYS A 20 13.72 10.11 17.95
CA LYS A 20 14.56 11.10 18.64
C LYS A 20 14.16 11.20 20.12
N PRO A 21 15.08 11.56 21.02
CA PRO A 21 14.78 11.70 22.47
C PRO A 21 13.57 12.58 22.78
N GLN A 22 13.36 13.64 22.01
CA GLN A 22 12.23 14.57 22.18
C GLN A 22 10.87 13.95 21.87
N GLN A 23 10.85 12.83 21.16
CA GLN A 23 9.62 12.09 20.77
C GLN A 23 9.33 10.92 21.74
N ILE A 24 10.18 10.70 22.74
CA ILE A 24 9.99 9.68 23.78
C ILE A 24 9.24 10.36 24.94
N ASN A 25 7.93 10.39 24.82
CA ASN A 25 7.01 11.02 25.77
C ASN A 25 5.73 10.14 25.89
N ASN A 26 4.73 10.64 26.58
CA ASN A 26 3.45 9.93 26.76
C ASN A 26 2.77 9.58 25.43
N ASP A 27 3.07 10.30 24.33
CA ASP A 27 2.51 10.08 23.00
C ASP A 27 3.42 9.20 22.13
N ILE A 28 4.25 8.35 22.73
CA ILE A 28 5.23 7.52 22.02
C ILE A 28 4.58 6.69 20.89
N TYR A 29 3.42 6.14 21.13
CA TYR A 29 2.67 5.36 20.12
C TYR A 29 2.34 6.19 18.87
N ILE A 30 1.88 7.42 19.06
CA ILE A 30 1.55 8.36 17.98
C ILE A 30 2.83 8.73 17.21
N ASN A 31 3.92 8.99 17.93
CA ASN A 31 5.22 9.31 17.35
C ASN A 31 5.79 8.14 16.54
N LEU A 32 5.68 6.91 17.06
CA LEU A 32 6.05 5.68 16.36
C LEU A 32 5.24 5.52 15.06
N LYS A 33 3.92 5.67 15.13
CA LYS A 33 3.02 5.57 13.97
C LYS A 33 3.34 6.61 12.90
N ASN A 34 3.58 7.85 13.30
CA ASN A 34 3.92 8.94 12.38
C ASN A 34 5.28 8.73 11.70
N ASN A 35 6.30 8.30 12.45
CA ASN A 35 7.62 8.01 11.90
C ASN A 35 7.59 6.77 10.99
N LEU A 36 6.79 5.75 11.36
CA LEU A 36 6.56 4.57 10.52
C LEU A 36 5.92 4.97 9.19
N LYS A 37 4.83 5.75 9.23
CA LYS A 37 4.18 6.26 8.02
C LYS A 37 5.16 7.00 7.10
N LYS A 38 5.90 7.96 7.63
CA LYS A 38 6.88 8.74 6.86
C LYS A 38 7.96 7.86 6.21
N LYS A 39 8.35 6.77 6.88
CA LYS A 39 9.41 5.88 6.40
C LYS A 39 8.95 4.95 5.29
N VAL A 40 7.78 4.31 5.44
CA VAL A 40 7.40 3.17 4.61
C VAL A 40 6.11 3.33 3.83
N GLU A 41 5.17 4.22 4.26
CA GLU A 41 3.91 4.42 3.55
C GLU A 41 4.13 5.10 2.20
N LYS A 42 3.38 4.68 1.18
CA LYS A 42 3.49 5.12 -0.22
C LYS A 42 4.86 4.85 -0.87
N LYS A 43 5.54 3.80 -0.40
CA LYS A 43 6.81 3.35 -0.96
C LYS A 43 6.83 1.83 -1.12
N CYS A 44 7.63 1.37 -2.06
CA CYS A 44 7.91 -0.04 -2.22
C CYS A 44 8.88 -0.54 -1.14
N ASN A 45 8.62 -1.75 -0.67
CA ASN A 45 9.57 -2.54 0.08
C ASN A 45 9.86 -3.86 -0.68
N LYS A 46 10.55 -4.80 -0.07
CA LYS A 46 10.84 -6.10 -0.70
C LYS A 46 9.59 -6.97 -0.97
N TYR A 47 8.45 -6.63 -0.36
CA TYR A 47 7.19 -7.37 -0.49
C TYR A 47 6.15 -6.70 -1.39
N GLY A 48 6.41 -5.49 -1.87
CA GLY A 48 5.51 -4.70 -2.69
C GLY A 48 5.39 -3.25 -2.23
N PHE A 49 4.41 -2.54 -2.74
CA PHE A 49 4.15 -1.14 -2.41
C PHE A 49 3.20 -1.04 -1.22
N ILE A 50 3.60 -0.34 -0.15
CA ILE A 50 2.75 -0.12 1.03
C ILE A 50 1.78 1.03 0.73
N THR A 51 0.51 0.68 0.55
CA THR A 51 -0.55 1.64 0.23
C THR A 51 -0.98 2.41 1.47
N LYS A 52 -1.26 1.70 2.56
CA LYS A 52 -1.78 2.28 3.80
C LYS A 52 -1.33 1.46 5.01
N ILE A 53 -1.01 2.15 6.11
CA ILE A 53 -0.76 1.53 7.40
C ILE A 53 -2.02 1.71 8.24
N TYR A 54 -2.54 0.61 8.76
CA TYR A 54 -3.73 0.60 9.60
C TYR A 54 -3.39 0.89 11.05
N LYS A 55 -2.72 -0.07 11.70
CA LYS A 55 -2.37 0.04 13.11
C LYS A 55 -1.01 -0.59 13.41
N ILE A 56 -0.40 -0.16 14.50
CA ILE A 56 0.73 -0.86 15.11
C ILE A 56 0.15 -1.97 15.97
N LEU A 57 0.61 -3.19 15.77
CA LEU A 57 0.19 -4.37 16.51
C LEU A 57 1.04 -4.59 17.75
N ASP A 58 2.35 -4.33 17.60
CA ASP A 58 3.33 -4.54 18.66
C ASP A 58 4.58 -3.71 18.40
N PHE A 59 5.34 -3.41 19.42
CA PHE A 59 6.67 -2.78 19.30
C PHE A 59 7.59 -3.23 20.45
N SER A 60 8.88 -3.38 20.13
CA SER A 60 9.89 -3.78 21.10
C SER A 60 10.21 -2.67 22.12
N GLU A 61 10.93 -3.02 23.17
CA GLU A 61 11.65 -2.05 23.97
C GLU A 61 12.61 -1.23 23.09
N GLY A 62 12.85 0.01 23.49
CA GLY A 62 13.74 0.91 22.75
C GLY A 62 15.20 0.54 22.97
N GLU A 63 15.94 0.35 21.89
CA GLU A 63 17.37 0.09 21.91
C GLU A 63 18.16 1.34 21.53
N VAL A 64 19.09 1.77 22.37
CA VAL A 64 20.04 2.82 22.01
C VAL A 64 21.13 2.20 21.14
N VAL A 65 21.32 2.76 19.94
CA VAL A 65 22.38 2.29 19.03
C VAL A 65 23.72 2.84 19.56
N PRO A 66 24.66 1.96 19.95
CA PRO A 66 26.02 2.38 20.25
C PRO A 66 26.56 3.14 19.02
N GLU A 67 27.36 4.13 19.17
CA GLU A 67 27.91 4.93 18.06
C GLU A 67 26.96 5.99 17.47
N ASN A 68 25.70 6.06 17.89
CA ASN A 68 24.80 7.12 17.43
C ASN A 68 24.83 8.31 18.40
N PHE A 69 25.55 9.36 18.01
CA PHE A 69 25.67 10.59 18.81
C PHE A 69 24.37 11.38 18.94
N ASP A 70 23.36 11.08 18.10
CA ASP A 70 22.04 11.73 18.14
C ASP A 70 21.16 11.23 19.28
N SER A 71 21.63 10.27 20.08
CA SER A 71 20.87 9.62 21.17
C SER A 71 19.52 9.08 20.74
N SER A 72 19.38 8.76 19.45
CA SER A 72 18.14 8.20 18.91
C SER A 72 17.98 6.76 19.35
N VAL A 73 16.72 6.38 19.61
CA VAL A 73 16.34 5.04 20.06
C VAL A 73 15.66 4.29 18.90
N VAL A 74 16.02 3.04 18.73
CA VAL A 74 15.45 2.15 17.70
C VAL A 74 14.38 1.27 18.30
N PHE A 75 13.23 1.23 17.64
CA PHE A 75 12.13 0.32 17.94
C PHE A 75 11.88 -0.62 16.76
N ASN A 76 11.72 -1.89 17.06
CA ASN A 76 11.23 -2.88 16.09
C ASN A 76 9.71 -2.92 16.18
N ILE A 77 9.02 -2.54 15.11
CA ILE A 77 7.57 -2.39 15.09
C ILE A 77 6.95 -3.47 14.21
N LYS A 78 5.95 -4.16 14.75
CA LYS A 78 5.02 -5.01 14.00
C LYS A 78 3.77 -4.21 13.69
N PHE A 79 3.34 -4.15 12.43
CA PHE A 79 2.21 -3.34 12.01
C PHE A 79 1.37 -4.04 10.95
N SER A 80 0.08 -3.73 10.95
CA SER A 80 -0.87 -4.16 9.92
C SER A 80 -0.95 -3.10 8.83
N CYS A 81 -0.90 -3.55 7.57
CA CYS A 81 -0.90 -2.67 6.42
C CYS A 81 -1.50 -3.33 5.18
N ARG A 82 -1.87 -2.50 4.22
CA ARG A 82 -2.26 -2.92 2.88
C ARG A 82 -1.11 -2.72 1.92
N ILE A 83 -0.75 -3.79 1.22
CA ILE A 83 0.27 -3.75 0.18
C ILE A 83 -0.35 -3.97 -1.20
N CYS A 84 0.25 -3.36 -2.21
CA CYS A 84 -0.01 -3.65 -3.60
C CYS A 84 1.13 -4.53 -4.14
N LEU A 85 0.78 -5.75 -4.56
CA LEU A 85 1.72 -6.72 -5.11
C LEU A 85 1.12 -7.33 -6.38
N PRO A 86 1.40 -6.78 -7.57
CA PRO A 86 0.97 -7.35 -8.83
C PRO A 86 1.69 -8.68 -9.09
N VAL A 87 0.92 -9.73 -9.39
CA VAL A 87 1.41 -11.09 -9.65
C VAL A 87 1.39 -11.36 -11.15
N THR A 88 2.45 -11.97 -11.67
CA THR A 88 2.55 -12.37 -13.08
C THR A 88 1.44 -13.35 -13.47
N ASP A 89 1.04 -13.31 -14.74
CA ASP A 89 -0.05 -14.10 -15.34
C ASP A 89 -1.44 -13.87 -14.74
N THR A 90 -1.63 -12.82 -13.93
CA THR A 90 -2.94 -12.35 -13.49
C THR A 90 -3.45 -11.21 -14.35
N ASN A 91 -4.77 -11.01 -14.36
CA ASN A 91 -5.41 -9.91 -15.09
C ASN A 91 -5.88 -8.84 -14.12
N ILE A 92 -5.53 -7.60 -14.44
CA ILE A 92 -5.96 -6.41 -13.69
C ILE A 92 -6.66 -5.42 -14.64
N ILE A 93 -7.49 -4.54 -14.08
CA ILE A 93 -8.07 -3.43 -14.84
C ILE A 93 -7.18 -2.21 -14.65
N CYS A 94 -6.75 -1.59 -15.74
CA CYS A 94 -5.98 -0.36 -15.76
C CYS A 94 -6.71 0.72 -16.57
N LYS A 95 -6.49 1.98 -16.19
CA LYS A 95 -6.95 3.14 -16.95
C LYS A 95 -5.82 3.63 -17.84
N ILE A 96 -6.11 3.91 -19.12
CA ILE A 96 -5.10 4.42 -20.07
C ILE A 96 -4.77 5.87 -19.76
N ASP A 97 -3.49 6.13 -19.49
CA ASP A 97 -2.97 7.49 -19.29
C ASP A 97 -2.48 8.10 -20.61
N LEU A 98 -1.78 7.27 -21.42
CA LEU A 98 -1.17 7.70 -22.66
C LEU A 98 -1.21 6.57 -23.70
N LEU A 99 -1.60 6.92 -24.90
CA LEU A 99 -1.65 6.02 -26.05
C LEU A 99 -0.75 6.59 -27.16
N ASN A 100 0.27 5.81 -27.55
CA ASN A 100 1.17 6.14 -28.65
C ASN A 100 1.22 4.99 -29.65
N LYS A 101 1.74 5.26 -30.87
CA LYS A 101 1.92 4.24 -31.93
C LYS A 101 2.80 3.07 -31.52
N SER A 102 3.66 3.21 -30.51
CA SER A 102 4.63 2.19 -30.09
C SER A 102 4.28 1.52 -28.77
N LEU A 103 3.54 2.19 -27.91
CA LEU A 103 3.21 1.71 -26.57
C LEU A 103 1.93 2.34 -25.99
N ILE A 104 1.31 1.62 -25.08
CA ILE A 104 0.23 2.11 -24.23
C ILE A 104 0.80 2.21 -22.80
N LYS A 105 0.60 3.36 -22.17
CA LYS A 105 0.84 3.54 -20.73
C LYS A 105 -0.51 3.61 -20.03
N ALA A 106 -0.72 2.75 -19.06
CA ALA A 106 -1.92 2.69 -18.25
C ALA A 106 -1.56 2.65 -16.76
N SER A 107 -2.50 2.99 -15.89
CA SER A 107 -2.27 3.01 -14.44
C SER A 107 -3.40 2.32 -13.67
N ASN A 108 -3.05 1.78 -12.50
CA ASN A 108 -3.96 1.30 -11.48
C ASN A 108 -3.37 1.59 -10.10
N GLY A 109 -3.79 2.70 -9.49
CA GLY A 109 -3.20 3.17 -8.23
C GLY A 109 -1.69 3.37 -8.33
N PRO A 110 -0.87 2.65 -7.53
CA PRO A 110 0.58 2.78 -7.58
C PRO A 110 1.22 2.03 -8.77
N ILE A 111 0.45 1.25 -9.51
CA ILE A 111 0.95 0.47 -10.64
C ILE A 111 0.96 1.32 -11.91
N VAL A 112 2.09 1.33 -12.58
CA VAL A 112 2.27 1.87 -13.93
C VAL A 112 2.48 0.69 -14.88
N CYS A 113 1.54 0.50 -15.79
CA CYS A 113 1.56 -0.56 -16.79
C CYS A 113 2.09 -0.03 -18.12
N ILE A 114 3.07 -0.72 -18.68
CA ILE A 114 3.60 -0.46 -20.01
C ILE A 114 3.26 -1.64 -20.91
N ILE A 115 2.53 -1.38 -21.99
CA ILE A 115 2.13 -2.39 -22.95
C ILE A 115 2.74 -2.03 -24.30
N GLY A 116 3.65 -2.85 -24.78
CA GLY A 116 4.17 -2.71 -26.14
C GLY A 116 3.15 -3.21 -27.17
N ILE A 117 3.17 -2.64 -28.35
CA ILE A 117 2.27 -3.00 -29.45
C ILE A 117 2.32 -4.50 -29.79
N ASN A 118 3.46 -5.14 -29.61
CA ASN A 118 3.63 -6.57 -29.84
C ASN A 118 2.91 -7.47 -28.81
N TYR A 119 2.47 -6.90 -27.68
CA TYR A 119 1.76 -7.58 -26.59
C TYR A 119 0.26 -7.29 -26.58
N ILE A 120 -0.27 -6.84 -27.72
CA ILE A 120 -1.71 -6.67 -27.95
C ILE A 120 -2.29 -7.99 -28.45
N ASN A 121 -3.39 -8.44 -27.86
CA ASN A 121 -4.08 -9.63 -28.31
C ASN A 121 -4.75 -9.36 -29.68
N LYS A 122 -4.20 -9.95 -30.73
CA LYS A 122 -4.63 -9.76 -32.11
C LYS A 122 -6.01 -10.36 -32.40
N ASP A 123 -6.51 -11.26 -31.59
CA ASP A 123 -7.85 -11.82 -31.75
C ASP A 123 -8.94 -10.78 -31.42
N ASN A 124 -8.64 -9.95 -30.40
CA ASN A 124 -9.57 -8.94 -29.88
C ASN A 124 -9.32 -7.53 -30.45
N PHE A 125 -8.11 -7.26 -30.94
CA PHE A 125 -7.74 -5.92 -31.37
C PHE A 125 -7.04 -5.92 -32.74
N SER A 126 -7.32 -4.90 -33.51
CA SER A 126 -6.62 -4.60 -34.78
C SER A 126 -6.01 -3.22 -34.73
N ILE A 127 -4.95 -3.02 -35.52
CA ILE A 127 -4.26 -1.74 -35.63
C ILE A 127 -4.45 -1.21 -37.04
N ASN A 128 -5.01 -0.01 -37.16
CA ASN A 128 -5.22 0.60 -38.48
C ASN A 128 -3.91 1.19 -39.05
N ASN A 129 -3.96 1.62 -40.30
CA ASN A 129 -2.79 2.24 -40.98
C ASN A 129 -2.34 3.56 -40.33
N LYS A 130 -3.18 4.20 -39.49
CA LYS A 130 -2.84 5.41 -38.74
C LYS A 130 -2.16 5.10 -37.42
N GLY A 131 -2.17 3.81 -37.00
CA GLY A 131 -1.61 3.35 -35.72
C GLY A 131 -2.61 3.39 -34.57
N ASP A 132 -3.92 3.58 -34.84
CA ASP A 132 -4.94 3.53 -33.81
C ASP A 132 -5.33 2.06 -33.55
N ILE A 133 -5.59 1.75 -32.29
CA ILE A 133 -6.00 0.41 -31.84
C ILE A 133 -7.51 0.36 -31.83
N ILE A 134 -8.08 -0.61 -32.53
CA ILE A 134 -9.52 -0.81 -32.69
C ILE A 134 -9.91 -2.13 -32.02
N ASP A 135 -10.96 -2.11 -31.19
CA ASP A 135 -11.58 -3.31 -30.68
C ASP A 135 -12.39 -4.00 -31.79
N ASN A 136 -12.06 -5.24 -32.11
CA ASN A 136 -12.70 -6.01 -33.14
C ASN A 136 -14.16 -6.36 -32.83
N ASN A 137 -14.58 -6.32 -31.54
CA ASN A 137 -15.95 -6.64 -31.14
C ASN A 137 -16.90 -5.45 -31.29
N THR A 138 -16.44 -4.24 -30.94
CA THR A 138 -17.26 -3.02 -30.96
C THR A 138 -16.96 -2.12 -32.13
N ASN A 139 -15.86 -2.36 -32.88
CA ASN A 139 -15.30 -1.48 -33.91
C ASN A 139 -14.99 -0.06 -33.42
N GLU A 140 -14.83 0.11 -32.12
CA GLU A 140 -14.47 1.40 -31.53
C GLU A 140 -12.96 1.55 -31.39
N VAL A 141 -12.47 2.79 -31.58
CA VAL A 141 -11.08 3.13 -31.37
C VAL A 141 -10.83 3.38 -29.89
N ILE A 142 -9.82 2.72 -29.34
CA ILE A 142 -9.40 2.93 -27.95
C ILE A 142 -8.80 4.33 -27.79
N LYS A 143 -9.16 5.01 -26.71
CA LYS A 143 -8.75 6.38 -26.40
C LYS A 143 -8.06 6.45 -25.04
N ALA A 144 -7.38 7.58 -24.80
CA ALA A 144 -6.92 7.92 -23.47
C ALA A 144 -8.12 8.05 -22.52
N ASN A 145 -7.93 7.64 -21.27
CA ASN A 145 -8.93 7.50 -20.21
C ASN A 145 -9.86 6.28 -20.29
N ASP A 146 -9.79 5.46 -21.32
CA ASP A 146 -10.54 4.20 -21.37
C ASP A 146 -9.95 3.18 -20.40
N TYR A 147 -10.79 2.26 -19.92
CA TYR A 147 -10.37 1.15 -19.08
C TYR A 147 -10.09 -0.09 -19.92
N ILE A 148 -9.02 -0.77 -19.58
CA ILE A 148 -8.56 -1.98 -20.28
C ILE A 148 -8.23 -3.09 -19.29
N VAL A 149 -8.42 -4.34 -19.72
CA VAL A 149 -7.94 -5.52 -19.01
C VAL A 149 -6.54 -5.85 -19.50
N VAL A 150 -5.62 -5.90 -18.55
CA VAL A 150 -4.21 -6.15 -18.81
C VAL A 150 -3.77 -7.44 -18.13
N ASN A 151 -3.13 -8.34 -18.87
CA ASN A 151 -2.43 -9.48 -18.29
C ASN A 151 -1.01 -9.07 -17.92
N ILE A 152 -0.61 -9.30 -16.68
CA ILE A 152 0.73 -8.95 -16.16
C ILE A 152 1.73 -9.98 -16.67
N LYS A 153 2.74 -9.55 -17.41
CA LYS A 153 3.82 -10.39 -17.94
C LYS A 153 5.10 -10.31 -17.11
N GLY A 154 5.31 -9.19 -16.44
CA GLY A 154 6.46 -9.00 -15.58
C GLY A 154 6.27 -7.80 -14.66
N THR A 155 6.93 -7.83 -13.52
CA THR A 155 6.88 -6.77 -12.51
C THR A 155 8.29 -6.30 -12.20
N ASN A 156 8.46 -5.00 -12.01
CA ASN A 156 9.75 -4.41 -11.65
C ASN A 156 9.52 -3.28 -10.62
N PHE A 157 10.15 -3.39 -9.48
CA PHE A 157 10.21 -2.35 -8.44
C PHE A 157 11.38 -2.61 -7.50
N PHE A 158 11.89 -1.55 -6.89
CA PHE A 158 12.95 -1.61 -5.89
C PHE A 158 12.49 -0.99 -4.58
N PRO A 159 13.10 -1.37 -3.44
CA PRO A 159 12.82 -0.73 -2.16
C PRO A 159 13.06 0.78 -2.22
N GLY A 160 12.04 1.56 -1.83
CA GLY A 160 12.06 3.02 -1.87
C GLY A 160 11.33 3.63 -3.07
N ASP A 161 11.02 2.85 -4.11
CA ASP A 161 10.26 3.34 -5.27
C ASP A 161 8.85 3.79 -4.85
N GLU A 162 8.37 4.85 -5.49
CA GLU A 162 7.02 5.38 -5.27
C GLU A 162 5.97 4.74 -6.19
N ARG A 163 6.37 3.83 -7.08
CA ARG A 163 5.50 3.14 -8.04
C ARG A 163 6.05 1.77 -8.39
N ILE A 164 5.15 0.88 -8.81
CA ILE A 164 5.49 -0.41 -9.38
C ILE A 164 5.34 -0.32 -10.89
N VAL A 165 6.36 -0.68 -11.64
CA VAL A 165 6.29 -0.76 -13.10
C VAL A 165 6.02 -2.19 -13.51
N ILE A 166 4.98 -2.40 -14.32
CA ILE A 166 4.66 -3.71 -14.89
C ILE A 166 4.75 -3.69 -16.41
N LEU A 167 5.14 -4.80 -16.96
CA LEU A 167 4.99 -5.10 -18.38
C LEU A 167 3.68 -5.88 -18.55
N GLY A 168 2.78 -5.37 -19.38
CA GLY A 168 1.47 -5.94 -19.59
C GLY A 168 1.20 -6.36 -21.02
N GLY A 169 0.20 -7.22 -21.19
CA GLY A 169 -0.40 -7.55 -22.47
C GLY A 169 -1.87 -7.15 -22.49
N LEU A 170 -2.29 -6.39 -23.48
CA LEU A 170 -3.67 -5.97 -23.67
C LEU A 170 -4.55 -7.20 -24.01
N GLN A 171 -5.58 -7.46 -23.20
CA GLN A 171 -6.43 -8.63 -23.36
C GLN A 171 -7.83 -8.29 -23.91
N SER A 172 -8.53 -7.35 -23.30
CA SER A 172 -9.89 -6.98 -23.65
C SER A 172 -10.28 -5.63 -23.06
N ILE A 173 -11.43 -5.12 -23.47
CA ILE A 173 -12.08 -3.97 -22.82
C ILE A 173 -13.08 -4.52 -21.80
N PRO A 174 -13.05 -4.05 -20.53
CA PRO A 174 -14.00 -4.48 -19.50
C PRO A 174 -15.36 -3.81 -19.71
N SER A 175 -16.46 -4.48 -19.32
CA SER A 175 -17.76 -3.83 -19.22
C SER A 175 -17.81 -2.88 -18.01
N ASN A 176 -18.69 -1.87 -18.06
CA ASN A 176 -18.83 -0.89 -16.96
C ASN A 176 -19.15 -1.57 -15.62
N GLU A 177 -20.00 -2.60 -15.62
CA GLU A 177 -20.32 -3.38 -14.42
C GLU A 177 -19.08 -4.03 -13.78
N LYS A 178 -18.16 -4.54 -14.63
CA LYS A 178 -16.90 -5.13 -14.14
C LYS A 178 -15.95 -4.09 -13.59
N ILE A 179 -15.93 -2.89 -14.17
CA ILE A 179 -15.12 -1.77 -13.68
C ILE A 179 -15.62 -1.36 -12.29
N GLU A 180 -16.93 -1.12 -12.16
CA GLU A 180 -17.52 -0.73 -10.89
C GLU A 180 -17.30 -1.78 -9.80
N SER A 181 -17.56 -3.06 -10.09
CA SER A 181 -17.34 -4.14 -9.12
C SER A 181 -15.88 -4.25 -8.70
N TYR A 182 -14.92 -4.13 -9.62
CA TYR A 182 -13.50 -4.21 -9.36
C TYR A 182 -13.00 -3.10 -8.43
N TYR A 183 -13.44 -1.86 -8.66
CA TYR A 183 -13.03 -0.72 -7.80
C TYR A 183 -13.84 -0.64 -6.50
N LYS A 184 -15.11 -1.05 -6.49
CA LYS A 184 -15.94 -1.09 -5.30
C LYS A 184 -15.41 -2.07 -4.27
N GLU A 185 -15.01 -3.27 -4.67
CA GLU A 185 -14.40 -4.29 -3.81
C GLU A 185 -13.15 -3.74 -3.09
N ASN A 186 -12.34 -2.93 -3.78
CA ASN A 186 -11.17 -2.27 -3.20
C ASN A 186 -11.53 -1.18 -2.18
N LEU A 187 -12.61 -0.41 -2.42
CA LEU A 187 -13.05 0.68 -1.54
C LEU A 187 -13.78 0.18 -0.29
N GLU A 188 -14.55 -0.90 -0.39
CA GLU A 188 -15.26 -1.48 0.75
C GLU A 188 -14.30 -2.04 1.80
N ILE A 189 -13.22 -2.69 1.37
CA ILE A 189 -12.19 -3.19 2.27
C ILE A 189 -11.50 -2.03 3.02
N GLU A 190 -11.28 -0.89 2.37
CA GLU A 190 -10.71 0.30 3.04
C GLU A 190 -11.61 0.85 4.15
N LYS A 191 -12.92 0.86 3.95
CA LYS A 191 -13.89 1.35 4.95
C LYS A 191 -13.98 0.46 6.19
N ILE A 192 -14.03 -0.87 6.00
CA ILE A 192 -14.15 -1.83 7.12
C ILE A 192 -12.98 -1.68 8.11
N VAL A 193 -11.79 -1.35 7.63
CA VAL A 193 -10.61 -1.20 8.50
C VAL A 193 -10.54 0.18 9.16
N GLU A 194 -11.18 1.21 8.60
CA GLU A 194 -11.26 2.54 9.22
C GLU A 194 -12.23 2.58 10.41
N ASP A 195 -13.26 1.73 10.37
CA ASP A 195 -14.30 1.66 11.41
C ASP A 195 -13.90 0.78 12.62
N GLU A 196 -12.77 0.07 12.60
CA GLU A 196 -12.24 -0.58 13.80
C GLU A 196 -11.78 0.49 14.80
N PRO A 197 -12.34 0.50 16.05
CA PRO A 197 -11.95 1.46 17.07
C PRO A 197 -10.44 1.38 17.29
N SER A 198 -9.79 2.52 17.24
CA SER A 198 -8.35 2.59 17.54
C SER A 198 -8.20 2.23 19.03
N ASP A 199 -7.41 1.18 19.32
CA ASP A 199 -7.09 0.70 20.66
C ASP A 199 -6.44 1.77 21.59
N ILE A 200 -6.38 3.02 21.17
CA ILE A 200 -5.84 4.15 21.93
C ILE A 200 -6.69 4.48 23.16
N ASP A 201 -8.00 4.21 23.11
CA ASP A 201 -8.91 4.52 24.23
C ASP A 201 -8.80 3.54 25.39
N ASN A 202 -8.18 2.37 25.20
CA ASN A 202 -8.03 1.35 26.24
C ASN A 202 -6.71 1.43 27.02
N LEU A 203 -5.71 2.15 26.54
CA LEU A 203 -4.40 2.29 27.22
C LEU A 203 -4.33 3.47 28.20
N SER A 204 -5.33 4.36 28.20
CA SER A 204 -5.36 5.53 29.10
C SER A 204 -6.12 5.32 30.40
N ASN A 205 -6.81 4.17 30.58
CA ASN A 205 -7.68 3.92 31.75
C ASN A 205 -7.12 2.97 32.82
N ASP A 206 -5.97 2.32 32.58
CA ASP A 206 -5.43 1.35 33.56
C ASP A 206 -4.36 1.91 34.53
N ASN A 207 -4.07 3.22 34.51
CA ASN A 207 -3.08 3.81 35.41
C ASN A 207 -3.64 4.87 36.38
N SER A 208 -4.92 4.76 36.76
CA SER A 208 -5.49 5.61 37.82
C SER A 208 -6.28 4.80 38.87
N SER A 209 -5.59 3.91 39.56
CA SER A 209 -6.01 3.45 40.90
C SER A 209 -4.89 2.59 41.48
N GLU A 210 -4.20 3.15 42.41
CA GLU A 210 -3.64 2.62 43.66
C GLU A 210 -2.41 3.42 44.10
N ILE A 211 -2.68 4.62 44.58
CA ILE A 211 -1.84 5.18 45.65
C ILE A 211 -2.77 5.28 46.83
N SER A 212 -2.89 4.18 47.57
CA SER A 212 -3.43 4.19 48.91
C SER A 212 -2.35 4.62 49.89
N ASP A 213 -2.71 5.62 50.64
CA ASP A 213 -2.09 6.14 51.83
C ASP A 213 -1.33 5.09 52.66
N VAL A 214 -0.07 5.38 52.93
CA VAL A 214 0.62 4.87 54.11
C VAL A 214 1.03 6.07 54.92
N GLU A 215 0.27 6.19 55.99
CA GLU A 215 0.43 7.16 57.09
C GLU A 215 1.82 7.14 57.71
N ASN A 216 2.17 8.34 58.12
CA ASN A 216 3.18 8.67 59.11
C ASN A 216 3.17 7.70 60.30
N ASP A 217 4.35 7.31 60.73
CA ASP A 217 4.67 7.25 62.14
C ASP A 217 6.15 7.52 62.41
N ASN A 218 6.33 8.61 63.13
CA ASN A 218 7.40 9.00 64.02
C ASN A 218 8.53 8.00 64.33
N TYR A 219 9.76 8.48 64.29
CA TYR A 219 10.65 8.41 65.48
C TYR A 219 11.69 9.52 65.46
N LEU A 220 11.45 10.44 66.38
CA LEU A 220 12.49 11.28 66.98
C LEU A 220 13.43 10.43 67.87
N ASN A 221 14.63 10.92 68.03
CA ASN A 221 15.68 10.65 69.06
C ASN A 221 16.85 9.75 68.63
N LEU A 222 17.95 10.32 68.42
CA LEU A 222 19.17 10.68 69.15
C LEU A 222 20.25 11.11 68.17
#